data_bb7a1be1967011fd989fa63bc83f2a37
#
_entry.id   bb7a1be1967011fd989fa63bc83f2a37
#
_cell.length_a   1.000
_cell.length_b   1.000
_cell.length_c   1.000
_cell.angle_alpha   90.00
_cell.angle_beta   90.00
_cell.angle_gamma   90.00
#
_symmetry.space_group_name_H-M   'P 1'
#
loop_
_entity.id
_entity.type
_entity.pdbx_description
1 polymer ?
#
loop_
_entity_poly.entity_id
_entity_poly.type
_entity_poly.pdbx_seq_one_letter_code
_entity_poly.pdbx_strand_id
1 'polypeptide(L)'
;MTGYFESLINDVPGNADSLTSLADEWDSYGNRCDGLADDAMSSAHLAPEWTGSARDDFGTSLERQRNRYINLGGDCTTASSALTVYAGAVRAGQSYIENLRYQASKLDEEVDKAPIPQLARATLIPAASALVFAAHIRIEAVKQAADTCAQDLARIVHIEPVQVNNNNPSEGGQMGQLSGDEIAQIQEDLKALKNGTFNWEGMKQGQIGDCYFLASMAAMAQTPEGQRRPLP
;
A
#
# COMPACT_ATOMS: atom_id res chain seq x y z
N MET A 1 -4.63 -25.20 -22.07
CA MET A 1 -4.83 -25.81 -20.72
C MET A 1 -3.54 -25.60 -19.96
N THR A 2 -3.62 -25.11 -18.74
CA THR A 2 -2.42 -24.97 -17.87
C THR A 2 -1.89 -26.36 -17.54
N GLY A 3 -0.58 -26.57 -17.67
CA GLY A 3 0.07 -27.85 -17.36
C GLY A 3 0.03 -28.18 -15.86
N TYR A 4 0.33 -29.44 -15.51
CA TYR A 4 0.32 -29.87 -14.10
C TYR A 4 1.37 -29.13 -13.27
N PHE A 5 2.63 -29.07 -13.72
CA PHE A 5 3.71 -28.42 -13.01
C PHE A 5 3.55 -26.90 -13.00
N GLU A 6 3.07 -26.32 -14.09
CA GLU A 6 2.76 -24.91 -14.19
C GLU A 6 1.72 -24.49 -13.16
N SER A 7 0.70 -25.31 -12.92
CA SER A 7 -0.38 -25.02 -11.97
C SER A 7 0.05 -25.02 -10.50
N LEU A 8 1.23 -25.55 -10.17
CA LEU A 8 1.79 -25.55 -8.81
C LEU A 8 2.46 -24.23 -8.43
N ILE A 9 2.69 -23.34 -9.41
CA ILE A 9 3.37 -22.07 -9.19
C ILE A 9 2.31 -20.97 -8.97
N ASN A 10 2.27 -20.46 -7.75
CA ASN A 10 1.36 -19.38 -7.38
C ASN A 10 1.78 -18.03 -7.98
N ASP A 11 0.80 -17.12 -8.17
CA ASP A 11 1.04 -15.77 -8.60
C ASP A 11 1.58 -14.89 -7.48
N VAL A 12 2.31 -13.82 -7.87
CA VAL A 12 2.57 -12.69 -6.99
C VAL A 12 1.33 -11.81 -6.98
N PRO A 13 0.70 -11.61 -5.82
CA PRO A 13 -0.46 -10.72 -5.70
C PRO A 13 -0.05 -9.26 -5.83
N GLY A 14 -1.01 -8.42 -6.25
CA GLY A 14 -0.84 -6.97 -6.32
C GLY A 14 -0.84 -6.43 -7.74
N ASN A 15 -1.03 -5.12 -7.85
CA ASN A 15 -0.99 -4.38 -9.11
C ASN A 15 0.11 -3.31 -9.04
N ALA A 16 1.23 -3.57 -9.71
CA ALA A 16 2.39 -2.68 -9.70
C ALA A 16 2.09 -1.30 -10.32
N ASP A 17 1.20 -1.25 -11.31
CA ASP A 17 0.87 0.00 -11.99
C ASP A 17 -0.03 0.88 -11.12
N SER A 18 -0.98 0.30 -10.41
CA SER A 18 -1.79 1.03 -9.41
C SER A 18 -0.93 1.58 -8.27
N LEU A 19 0.06 0.82 -7.80
CA LEU A 19 1.01 1.29 -6.79
C LEU A 19 1.87 2.43 -7.31
N THR A 20 2.31 2.36 -8.57
CA THR A 20 3.07 3.44 -9.21
C THR A 20 2.22 4.70 -9.33
N SER A 21 0.97 4.59 -9.80
CA SER A 21 0.05 5.73 -9.90
C SER A 21 -0.19 6.39 -8.54
N LEU A 22 -0.35 5.59 -7.49
CA LEU A 22 -0.50 6.10 -6.13
C LEU A 22 0.78 6.82 -5.65
N ALA A 23 1.96 6.29 -5.98
CA ALA A 23 3.24 6.93 -5.66
C ALA A 23 3.36 8.31 -6.34
N ASP A 24 2.97 8.40 -7.61
CA ASP A 24 2.98 9.66 -8.39
C ASP A 24 2.01 10.69 -7.81
N GLU A 25 0.84 10.26 -7.30
CA GLU A 25 -0.10 11.13 -6.61
C GLU A 25 0.50 11.71 -5.33
N TRP A 26 1.17 10.89 -4.51
CA TRP A 26 1.86 11.34 -3.31
C TRP A 26 2.98 12.33 -3.64
N ASP A 27 3.79 12.07 -4.66
CA ASP A 27 4.83 12.99 -5.12
C ASP A 27 4.24 14.34 -5.56
N SER A 28 3.18 14.29 -6.36
CA SER A 28 2.46 15.49 -6.78
C SER A 28 1.89 16.30 -5.60
N TYR A 29 1.46 15.62 -4.54
CA TYR A 29 0.99 16.28 -3.32
C TYR A 29 2.13 16.94 -2.55
N GLY A 30 3.28 16.25 -2.46
CA GLY A 30 4.51 16.80 -1.86
C GLY A 30 4.96 18.09 -2.55
N ASN A 31 5.04 18.08 -3.87
CA ASN A 31 5.39 19.25 -4.67
C ASN A 31 4.43 20.42 -4.47
N ARG A 32 3.13 20.16 -4.25
CA ARG A 32 2.16 21.22 -3.91
C ARG A 32 2.39 21.78 -2.52
N CYS A 33 2.77 20.95 -1.56
CA CYS A 33 3.11 21.41 -0.21
C CYS A 33 4.33 22.34 -0.23
N ASP A 34 5.34 22.05 -1.02
CA ASP A 34 6.52 22.90 -1.20
C ASP A 34 6.13 24.27 -1.78
N GLY A 35 5.28 24.28 -2.81
CA GLY A 35 4.73 25.53 -3.35
C GLY A 35 3.96 26.35 -2.31
N LEU A 36 3.15 25.70 -1.47
CA LEU A 36 2.42 26.38 -0.39
C LEU A 36 3.35 26.89 0.71
N ALA A 37 4.47 26.23 0.96
CA ALA A 37 5.48 26.71 1.88
C ALA A 37 6.18 28.00 1.38
N ASP A 38 6.45 28.06 0.08
CA ASP A 38 7.02 29.26 -0.57
C ASP A 38 6.01 30.39 -0.61
N ASP A 39 4.73 30.13 -0.90
CA ASP A 39 3.66 31.12 -0.88
C ASP A 39 3.45 31.71 0.51
N ALA A 40 3.55 30.89 1.56
CA ALA A 40 3.45 31.35 2.95
C ALA A 40 4.56 32.37 3.26
N MET A 41 5.80 32.13 2.81
CA MET A 41 6.91 33.06 2.99
C MET A 41 6.75 34.34 2.14
N SER A 42 6.28 34.19 0.91
CA SER A 42 6.02 35.35 0.02
C SER A 42 4.97 36.27 0.62
N SER A 43 3.97 35.71 1.29
CA SER A 43 2.91 36.48 1.97
C SER A 43 3.43 37.39 3.08
N ALA A 44 4.56 37.04 3.72
CA ALA A 44 5.19 37.87 4.74
C ALA A 44 5.66 39.24 4.20
N HIS A 45 5.88 39.35 2.89
CA HIS A 45 6.35 40.57 2.23
C HIS A 45 5.25 41.46 1.64
N LEU A 46 3.98 41.00 1.70
CA LEU A 46 2.85 41.72 1.07
C LEU A 46 2.47 43.04 1.80
N ALA A 47 2.91 43.20 3.05
CA ALA A 47 2.63 44.41 3.83
C ALA A 47 3.89 44.95 4.51
N PRO A 48 4.84 45.53 3.74
CA PRO A 48 6.13 45.97 4.28
C PRO A 48 6.00 47.11 5.27
N GLU A 49 4.93 47.92 5.16
CA GLU A 49 4.61 49.05 6.03
C GLU A 49 4.05 48.64 7.40
N TRP A 50 3.65 47.38 7.55
CA TRP A 50 3.05 46.87 8.78
C TRP A 50 4.13 46.63 9.84
N THR A 51 3.96 47.24 11.02
CA THR A 51 4.92 47.17 12.14
C THR A 51 4.21 46.84 13.45
N GLY A 52 4.99 46.43 14.47
CA GLY A 52 4.49 46.15 15.82
C GLY A 52 4.23 44.67 16.09
N SER A 53 3.80 44.38 17.32
CA SER A 53 3.67 43.02 17.83
C SER A 53 2.74 42.11 16.98
N ALA A 54 1.65 42.71 16.45
CA ALA A 54 0.75 41.94 15.59
C ALA A 54 1.41 41.47 14.27
N ARG A 55 2.33 42.26 13.71
CA ARG A 55 3.15 41.84 12.58
C ARG A 55 4.10 40.70 12.95
N ASP A 56 4.70 40.77 14.13
CA ASP A 56 5.64 39.74 14.60
C ASP A 56 4.92 38.44 14.89
N ASP A 57 3.72 38.49 15.47
CA ASP A 57 2.84 37.33 15.68
C ASP A 57 2.39 36.71 14.34
N PHE A 58 2.07 37.55 13.35
CA PHE A 58 1.72 37.09 12.00
C PHE A 58 2.93 36.38 11.34
N GLY A 59 4.13 36.99 11.39
CA GLY A 59 5.34 36.37 10.88
C GLY A 59 5.63 35.00 11.51
N THR A 60 5.52 34.92 12.83
CA THR A 60 5.65 33.65 13.57
C THR A 60 4.59 32.61 13.15
N SER A 61 3.37 33.05 12.84
CA SER A 61 2.32 32.16 12.36
C SER A 61 2.62 31.62 10.96
N LEU A 62 3.12 32.49 10.06
CA LEU A 62 3.54 32.10 8.70
C LEU A 62 4.72 31.10 8.73
N GLU A 63 5.70 31.31 9.58
CA GLU A 63 6.82 30.38 9.75
C GLU A 63 6.35 29.00 10.24
N ARG A 64 5.42 28.97 11.21
CA ARG A 64 4.83 27.70 11.67
C ARG A 64 4.06 27.01 10.55
N GLN A 65 3.31 27.77 9.75
CA GLN A 65 2.58 27.22 8.61
C GLN A 65 3.50 26.69 7.52
N ARG A 66 4.54 27.43 7.16
CA ARG A 66 5.60 26.98 6.26
C ARG A 66 6.21 25.67 6.72
N ASN A 67 6.63 25.59 7.99
CA ASN A 67 7.23 24.37 8.53
C ASN A 67 6.27 23.16 8.50
N ARG A 68 4.97 23.39 8.70
CA ARG A 68 3.96 22.33 8.52
C ARG A 68 3.91 21.82 7.08
N TYR A 69 3.95 22.73 6.09
CA TYR A 69 3.93 22.33 4.68
C TYR A 69 5.22 21.59 4.29
N ILE A 70 6.38 22.04 4.75
CA ILE A 70 7.66 21.34 4.52
C ILE A 70 7.63 19.93 5.11
N ASN A 71 7.16 19.78 6.34
CA ASN A 71 7.06 18.47 6.96
C ASN A 71 6.09 17.56 6.19
N LEU A 72 4.92 18.07 5.84
CA LEU A 72 3.93 17.31 5.05
C LEU A 72 4.48 16.94 3.66
N GLY A 73 5.21 17.84 2.99
CA GLY A 73 5.90 17.55 1.73
C GLY A 73 6.92 16.42 1.88
N GLY A 74 7.72 16.45 2.95
CA GLY A 74 8.67 15.38 3.29
C GLY A 74 8.00 14.03 3.54
N ASP A 75 6.88 14.04 4.25
CA ASP A 75 6.06 12.85 4.49
C ASP A 75 5.50 12.28 3.19
N CYS A 76 5.00 13.13 2.30
CA CYS A 76 4.52 12.72 0.98
C CYS A 76 5.63 12.11 0.12
N THR A 77 6.82 12.70 0.11
CA THR A 77 7.99 12.16 -0.61
C THR A 77 8.40 10.79 -0.06
N THR A 78 8.35 10.61 1.26
CA THR A 78 8.63 9.33 1.90
C THR A 78 7.60 8.28 1.49
N ALA A 79 6.31 8.63 1.48
CA ALA A 79 5.23 7.75 1.05
C ALA A 79 5.39 7.34 -0.43
N SER A 80 5.65 8.29 -1.31
CA SER A 80 5.91 8.04 -2.74
C SER A 80 7.08 7.08 -2.93
N SER A 81 8.18 7.30 -2.22
CA SER A 81 9.37 6.45 -2.29
C SER A 81 9.08 5.01 -1.83
N ALA A 82 8.39 4.84 -0.72
CA ALA A 82 8.02 3.52 -0.19
C ALA A 82 7.12 2.74 -1.17
N LEU A 83 6.12 3.40 -1.75
CA LEU A 83 5.22 2.81 -2.74
C LEU A 83 5.95 2.45 -4.03
N THR A 84 6.88 3.29 -4.50
CA THR A 84 7.71 3.03 -5.70
C THR A 84 8.57 1.79 -5.51
N VAL A 85 9.21 1.65 -4.36
CA VAL A 85 10.04 0.47 -4.03
C VAL A 85 9.17 -0.80 -4.00
N TYR A 86 8.00 -0.74 -3.38
CA TYR A 86 7.08 -1.86 -3.34
C TYR A 86 6.53 -2.22 -4.72
N ALA A 87 6.13 -1.24 -5.54
CA ALA A 87 5.70 -1.46 -6.92
C ALA A 87 6.79 -2.16 -7.75
N GLY A 88 8.04 -1.74 -7.58
CA GLY A 88 9.20 -2.39 -8.20
C GLY A 88 9.36 -3.84 -7.79
N ALA A 89 9.19 -4.15 -6.49
CA ALA A 89 9.26 -5.51 -5.97
C ALA A 89 8.14 -6.41 -6.56
N VAL A 90 6.90 -5.91 -6.64
CA VAL A 90 5.75 -6.61 -7.24
C VAL A 90 6.03 -6.91 -8.71
N ARG A 91 6.42 -5.90 -9.51
CA ARG A 91 6.70 -6.05 -10.95
C ARG A 91 7.82 -7.07 -11.20
N ALA A 92 8.92 -6.97 -10.47
CA ALA A 92 10.03 -7.90 -10.57
C ALA A 92 9.64 -9.31 -10.09
N GLY A 93 8.77 -9.41 -9.09
CA GLY A 93 8.21 -10.68 -8.62
C GLY A 93 7.36 -11.35 -9.68
N GLN A 94 6.42 -10.62 -10.28
CA GLN A 94 5.53 -11.13 -11.34
C GLN A 94 6.32 -11.62 -12.54
N SER A 95 7.28 -10.82 -13.04
CA SER A 95 8.13 -11.23 -14.17
C SER A 95 8.96 -12.48 -13.85
N TYR A 96 9.45 -12.62 -12.61
CA TYR A 96 10.18 -13.81 -12.20
C TYR A 96 9.28 -15.06 -12.17
N ILE A 97 8.06 -14.94 -11.64
CA ILE A 97 7.07 -16.03 -11.60
C ILE A 97 6.65 -16.45 -13.02
N GLU A 98 6.44 -15.50 -13.93
CA GLU A 98 6.16 -15.81 -15.36
C GLU A 98 7.29 -16.64 -15.98
N ASN A 99 8.55 -16.32 -15.68
CA ASN A 99 9.68 -17.12 -16.17
C ASN A 99 9.68 -18.54 -15.57
N LEU A 100 9.39 -18.69 -14.27
CA LEU A 100 9.29 -20.01 -13.64
C LEU A 100 8.14 -20.84 -14.23
N ARG A 101 7.00 -20.22 -14.50
CA ARG A 101 5.87 -20.87 -15.17
C ARG A 101 6.21 -21.33 -16.58
N TYR A 102 6.94 -20.50 -17.33
CA TYR A 102 7.46 -20.92 -18.62
C TYR A 102 8.39 -22.12 -18.53
N GLN A 103 9.26 -22.17 -17.52
CA GLN A 103 10.11 -23.36 -17.29
C GLN A 103 9.28 -24.58 -16.89
N ALA A 104 8.28 -24.42 -16.04
CA ALA A 104 7.38 -25.49 -15.64
C ALA A 104 6.55 -26.03 -16.81
N SER A 105 6.08 -25.14 -17.72
CA SER A 105 5.37 -25.58 -18.93
C SER A 105 6.27 -26.41 -19.85
N LYS A 106 7.58 -26.16 -19.89
CA LYS A 106 8.50 -27.01 -20.63
C LYS A 106 8.62 -28.41 -20.02
N LEU A 107 8.60 -28.53 -18.70
CA LEU A 107 8.55 -29.85 -18.05
C LEU A 107 7.24 -30.57 -18.36
N ASP A 108 6.13 -29.88 -18.41
CA ASP A 108 4.83 -30.46 -18.81
C ASP A 108 4.87 -30.94 -20.27
N GLU A 109 5.46 -30.18 -21.21
CA GLU A 109 5.67 -30.61 -22.59
C GLU A 109 6.55 -31.87 -22.70
N GLU A 110 7.57 -32.04 -21.86
CA GLU A 110 8.38 -33.25 -21.81
C GLU A 110 7.60 -34.47 -21.34
N VAL A 111 6.73 -34.28 -20.32
CA VAL A 111 5.82 -35.34 -19.87
C VAL A 111 4.89 -35.79 -20.99
N ASP A 112 4.30 -34.83 -21.72
CA ASP A 112 3.32 -35.13 -22.79
C ASP A 112 3.94 -35.86 -23.99
N LYS A 113 5.24 -35.60 -24.27
CA LYS A 113 5.98 -36.27 -25.34
C LYS A 113 6.52 -37.63 -24.96
N ALA A 114 6.52 -38.00 -23.69
CA ALA A 114 7.10 -39.24 -23.20
C ALA A 114 6.23 -40.45 -23.51
N PRO A 115 6.84 -41.59 -23.86
CA PRO A 115 6.11 -42.86 -24.11
C PRO A 115 5.30 -43.34 -22.89
N ILE A 116 5.75 -43.02 -21.70
CA ILE A 116 5.10 -43.33 -20.41
C ILE A 116 5.03 -42.05 -19.57
N PRO A 117 3.96 -41.25 -19.72
CA PRO A 117 3.85 -39.93 -19.06
C PRO A 117 3.94 -39.99 -17.54
N GLN A 118 3.42 -41.04 -16.89
CA GLN A 118 3.48 -41.21 -15.43
C GLN A 118 4.91 -41.35 -14.94
N LEU A 119 5.77 -42.12 -15.64
CA LEU A 119 7.16 -42.29 -15.29
C LEU A 119 7.95 -41.01 -15.53
N ALA A 120 7.73 -40.34 -16.68
CA ALA A 120 8.34 -39.05 -16.99
C ALA A 120 8.01 -38.02 -15.93
N ARG A 121 6.73 -37.93 -15.52
CA ARG A 121 6.29 -37.02 -14.47
C ARG A 121 7.03 -37.32 -13.13
N ALA A 122 7.14 -38.55 -12.75
CA ALA A 122 7.84 -38.94 -11.52
C ALA A 122 9.34 -38.55 -11.55
N THR A 123 10.01 -38.65 -12.69
CA THR A 123 11.42 -38.26 -12.84
C THR A 123 11.63 -36.74 -12.84
N LEU A 124 10.62 -35.93 -13.21
CA LEU A 124 10.69 -34.49 -13.27
C LEU A 124 10.24 -33.79 -11.97
N ILE A 125 9.66 -34.52 -11.00
CA ILE A 125 9.26 -33.98 -9.68
C ILE A 125 10.38 -33.17 -9.00
N PRO A 126 11.65 -33.60 -8.93
CA PRO A 126 12.69 -32.79 -8.28
C PRO A 126 12.91 -31.44 -8.95
N ALA A 127 12.90 -31.40 -10.29
CA ALA A 127 13.05 -30.16 -11.04
C ALA A 127 11.85 -29.22 -10.80
N ALA A 128 10.63 -29.76 -10.88
CA ALA A 128 9.41 -28.98 -10.60
C ALA A 128 9.38 -28.46 -9.16
N SER A 129 9.80 -29.26 -8.17
CA SER A 129 9.88 -28.85 -6.77
C SER A 129 10.86 -27.70 -6.57
N ALA A 130 11.98 -27.67 -7.31
CA ALA A 130 12.92 -26.55 -7.27
C ALA A 130 12.30 -25.24 -7.80
N LEU A 131 11.50 -25.32 -8.87
CA LEU A 131 10.77 -24.14 -9.40
C LEU A 131 9.72 -23.63 -8.40
N VAL A 132 8.96 -24.52 -7.79
CA VAL A 132 7.95 -24.16 -6.77
C VAL A 132 8.63 -23.52 -5.55
N PHE A 133 9.76 -24.06 -5.10
CA PHE A 133 10.53 -23.50 -4.00
C PHE A 133 11.07 -22.10 -4.34
N ALA A 134 11.63 -21.92 -5.55
CA ALA A 134 12.09 -20.61 -6.02
C ALA A 134 10.93 -19.58 -6.09
N ALA A 135 9.75 -20.01 -6.54
CA ALA A 135 8.55 -19.19 -6.54
C ALA A 135 8.15 -18.75 -5.13
N HIS A 136 8.16 -19.69 -4.18
CA HIS A 136 7.84 -19.40 -2.79
C HIS A 136 8.78 -18.35 -2.19
N ILE A 137 10.09 -18.51 -2.37
CA ILE A 137 11.09 -17.53 -1.89
C ILE A 137 10.80 -16.14 -2.50
N ARG A 138 10.45 -16.08 -3.78
CA ARG A 138 10.18 -14.81 -4.45
C ARG A 138 8.92 -14.14 -3.93
N ILE A 139 7.86 -14.90 -3.69
CA ILE A 139 6.60 -14.40 -3.11
C ILE A 139 6.86 -13.86 -1.70
N GLU A 140 7.63 -14.56 -0.87
CA GLU A 140 7.98 -14.08 0.47
C GLU A 140 8.81 -12.79 0.44
N ALA A 141 9.72 -12.64 -0.53
CA ALA A 141 10.45 -11.39 -0.71
C ALA A 141 9.53 -10.19 -1.08
N VAL A 142 8.49 -10.43 -1.88
CA VAL A 142 7.49 -9.40 -2.20
C VAL A 142 6.63 -9.06 -0.98
N LYS A 143 6.25 -10.04 -0.16
CA LYS A 143 5.55 -9.80 1.11
C LYS A 143 6.39 -8.95 2.07
N GLN A 144 7.68 -9.25 2.20
CA GLN A 144 8.59 -8.42 3.02
C GLN A 144 8.67 -6.97 2.52
N ALA A 145 8.68 -6.77 1.20
CA ALA A 145 8.64 -5.43 0.63
C ALA A 145 7.31 -4.70 0.95
N ALA A 146 6.18 -5.43 0.93
CA ALA A 146 4.89 -4.90 1.34
C ALA A 146 4.88 -4.49 2.82
N ASP A 147 5.40 -5.35 3.70
CA ASP A 147 5.50 -5.07 5.13
C ASP A 147 6.38 -3.84 5.41
N THR A 148 7.49 -3.70 4.70
CA THR A 148 8.37 -2.53 4.81
C THR A 148 7.65 -1.27 4.38
N CYS A 149 6.98 -1.30 3.22
CA CYS A 149 6.17 -0.17 2.74
C CYS A 149 5.09 0.21 3.75
N ALA A 150 4.37 -0.77 4.30
CA ALA A 150 3.35 -0.54 5.31
C ALA A 150 3.92 0.12 6.58
N GLN A 151 5.10 -0.31 7.04
CA GLN A 151 5.77 0.29 8.19
C GLN A 151 6.20 1.74 7.93
N ASP A 152 6.71 2.02 6.74
CA ASP A 152 7.11 3.38 6.38
C ASP A 152 5.90 4.32 6.29
N LEU A 153 4.79 3.87 5.69
CA LEU A 153 3.54 4.61 5.67
C LEU A 153 2.96 4.82 7.07
N ALA A 154 3.00 3.80 7.94
CA ALA A 154 2.52 3.90 9.31
C ALA A 154 3.30 4.94 10.13
N ARG A 155 4.61 5.07 9.92
CA ARG A 155 5.43 6.10 10.58
C ARG A 155 5.01 7.52 10.20
N ILE A 156 4.65 7.74 8.94
CA ILE A 156 4.20 9.06 8.44
C ILE A 156 2.92 9.50 9.14
N VAL A 157 1.98 8.57 9.34
CA VAL A 157 0.68 8.87 9.96
C VAL A 157 0.67 8.66 11.47
N HIS A 158 1.82 8.38 12.09
CA HIS A 158 1.97 8.11 13.52
C HIS A 158 1.08 6.99 14.07
N ILE A 159 0.73 6.02 13.22
CA ILE A 159 -0.02 4.81 13.60
C ILE A 159 1.00 3.70 13.87
N GLU A 160 0.86 2.99 14.97
CA GLU A 160 1.68 1.79 15.20
C GLU A 160 1.35 0.73 14.12
N PRO A 161 2.37 0.23 13.38
CA PRO A 161 2.12 -0.77 12.37
C PRO A 161 1.60 -2.05 13.04
N VAL A 162 0.44 -2.51 12.58
CA VAL A 162 -0.11 -3.80 13.02
C VAL A 162 0.80 -4.89 12.46
N GLN A 163 1.43 -5.66 13.36
CA GLN A 163 2.20 -6.84 12.96
C GLN A 163 1.24 -7.87 12.37
N VAL A 164 1.27 -8.02 11.05
CA VAL A 164 0.56 -9.14 10.40
C VAL A 164 1.30 -10.40 10.81
N ASN A 165 0.66 -11.22 11.63
CA ASN A 165 1.23 -12.49 12.06
C ASN A 165 1.14 -13.49 10.89
N ASN A 166 2.18 -13.51 10.05
CA ASN A 166 2.27 -14.39 8.89
C ASN A 166 2.41 -15.89 9.23
N ASN A 167 2.33 -16.26 10.52
CA ASN A 167 2.52 -17.64 10.95
C ASN A 167 1.30 -18.54 10.73
N ASN A 168 0.21 -18.04 10.16
CA ASN A 168 -0.96 -18.87 9.85
C ASN A 168 -1.47 -18.62 8.42
N PRO A 169 -0.88 -19.27 7.40
CA PRO A 169 -1.31 -19.14 6.00
C PRO A 169 -2.73 -19.66 5.73
N SER A 170 -3.35 -20.34 6.69
CA SER A 170 -4.73 -20.81 6.58
C SER A 170 -5.78 -19.81 7.06
N GLU A 171 -5.38 -18.70 7.66
CA GLU A 171 -6.27 -17.59 8.04
C GLU A 171 -6.30 -16.47 6.99
N GLY A 172 -6.16 -16.78 5.73
CA GLY A 172 -6.78 -16.00 4.68
C GLY A 172 -8.28 -16.03 4.99
N GLY A 173 -8.73 -15.04 5.78
CA GLY A 173 -10.05 -15.03 6.34
C GLY A 173 -11.06 -15.23 5.22
N GLN A 174 -11.79 -16.32 5.27
CA GLN A 174 -13.07 -16.36 4.57
C GLN A 174 -13.78 -15.09 5.02
N MET A 175 -14.12 -14.23 4.08
CA MET A 175 -15.04 -13.12 4.36
C MET A 175 -16.29 -13.74 4.93
N GLY A 176 -16.36 -13.82 6.26
CA GLY A 176 -17.53 -14.25 6.99
C GLY A 176 -18.68 -13.31 6.65
N GLN A 177 -19.90 -13.81 6.60
CA GLN A 177 -21.04 -12.92 6.55
C GLN A 177 -20.98 -12.01 7.78
N LEU A 178 -21.03 -10.69 7.55
CA LEU A 178 -21.11 -9.71 8.62
C LEU A 178 -22.32 -10.03 9.50
N SER A 179 -22.12 -10.01 10.81
CA SER A 179 -23.21 -10.12 11.78
C SER A 179 -24.13 -8.89 11.68
N GLY A 180 -25.38 -9.04 12.15
CA GLY A 180 -26.30 -7.90 12.19
C GLY A 180 -25.76 -6.70 12.97
N ASP A 181 -25.03 -6.95 14.04
CA ASP A 181 -24.41 -5.91 14.88
C ASP A 181 -23.27 -5.21 14.15
N GLU A 182 -22.44 -5.94 13.39
CA GLU A 182 -21.37 -5.34 12.56
C GLU A 182 -21.96 -4.50 11.44
N ILE A 183 -23.04 -4.94 10.79
CA ILE A 183 -23.74 -4.15 9.77
C ILE A 183 -24.30 -2.87 10.37
N ALA A 184 -24.91 -2.93 11.56
CA ALA A 184 -25.44 -1.76 12.25
C ALA A 184 -24.30 -0.77 12.61
N GLN A 185 -23.17 -1.26 13.10
CA GLN A 185 -22.01 -0.43 13.42
C GLN A 185 -21.45 0.26 12.15
N ILE A 186 -21.30 -0.47 11.06
CA ILE A 186 -20.87 0.09 9.77
C ILE A 186 -21.82 1.20 9.29
N GLN A 187 -23.14 1.00 9.45
CA GLN A 187 -24.13 2.02 9.08
C GLN A 187 -24.02 3.28 9.94
N GLU A 188 -23.77 3.15 11.23
CA GLU A 188 -23.52 4.28 12.13
C GLU A 188 -22.23 5.01 11.78
N ASP A 189 -21.14 4.29 11.51
CA ASP A 189 -19.86 4.85 11.13
C ASP A 189 -19.95 5.61 9.79
N LEU A 190 -20.64 5.06 8.81
CA LEU A 190 -20.92 5.73 7.52
C LEU A 190 -21.74 7.02 7.72
N LYS A 191 -22.70 7.01 8.65
CA LYS A 191 -23.50 8.19 8.99
C LYS A 191 -22.65 9.25 9.70
N ALA A 192 -21.79 8.85 10.61
CA ALA A 192 -20.85 9.73 11.29
C ALA A 192 -19.85 10.33 10.29
N LEU A 193 -19.33 9.54 9.36
CA LEU A 193 -18.45 10.00 8.29
C LEU A 193 -19.13 11.05 7.40
N LYS A 194 -20.37 10.78 6.97
CA LYS A 194 -21.18 11.74 6.18
C LYS A 194 -21.41 13.07 6.90
N ASN A 195 -21.51 13.03 8.22
CA ASN A 195 -21.74 14.22 9.05
C ASN A 195 -20.43 14.92 9.47
N GLY A 196 -19.26 14.36 9.12
CA GLY A 196 -17.95 14.88 9.53
C GLY A 196 -17.65 14.71 11.03
N THR A 197 -18.28 13.74 11.67
CA THR A 197 -18.15 13.44 13.12
C THR A 197 -17.56 12.05 13.39
N PHE A 198 -17.01 11.40 12.36
CA PHE A 198 -16.43 10.08 12.47
C PHE A 198 -15.18 10.11 13.37
N ASN A 199 -15.11 9.20 14.33
CA ASN A 199 -13.95 9.03 15.19
C ASN A 199 -12.95 8.09 14.51
N TRP A 200 -11.95 8.66 13.83
CA TRP A 200 -10.89 7.93 13.13
C TRP A 200 -9.94 7.17 14.06
N GLU A 201 -9.84 7.54 15.37
CA GLU A 201 -9.00 6.85 16.35
C GLU A 201 -9.47 5.41 16.63
N GLY A 202 -10.73 5.13 16.31
CA GLY A 202 -11.31 3.78 16.42
C GLY A 202 -11.04 2.86 15.25
N MET A 203 -10.42 3.36 14.16
CA MET A 203 -10.11 2.54 12.98
C MET A 203 -9.08 1.47 13.32
N LYS A 204 -9.47 0.22 13.16
CA LYS A 204 -8.59 -0.93 13.37
C LYS A 204 -8.41 -1.67 12.04
N GLN A 205 -7.17 -2.01 11.75
CA GLN A 205 -6.87 -2.87 10.62
C GLN A 205 -7.37 -4.29 10.88
N GLY A 206 -8.10 -4.85 9.90
CA GLY A 206 -8.40 -6.28 9.86
C GLY A 206 -7.19 -7.12 9.43
N GLN A 207 -7.42 -8.40 9.17
CA GLN A 207 -6.37 -9.35 8.75
C GLN A 207 -6.01 -9.26 7.24
N ILE A 208 -6.64 -8.35 6.51
CA ILE A 208 -6.37 -8.12 5.09
C ILE A 208 -5.23 -7.10 5.00
N GLY A 209 -4.22 -7.37 4.15
CA GLY A 209 -3.05 -6.51 3.96
C GLY A 209 -3.34 -5.21 3.18
N ASP A 210 -4.38 -4.48 3.58
CA ASP A 210 -4.85 -3.23 3.00
C ASP A 210 -4.48 -1.99 3.84
N CYS A 211 -3.42 -2.12 4.67
CA CYS A 211 -2.95 -1.06 5.56
C CYS A 211 -2.70 0.27 4.86
N TYR A 212 -2.23 0.25 3.60
CA TYR A 212 -2.02 1.46 2.80
C TYR A 212 -3.33 2.19 2.50
N PHE A 213 -4.42 1.45 2.26
CA PHE A 213 -5.75 2.02 2.02
C PHE A 213 -6.33 2.60 3.31
N LEU A 214 -6.22 1.88 4.41
CA LEU A 214 -6.68 2.33 5.72
C LEU A 214 -5.90 3.55 6.21
N ALA A 215 -4.58 3.61 6.00
CA ALA A 215 -3.76 4.78 6.33
C ALA A 215 -4.20 6.01 5.54
N SER A 216 -4.47 5.86 4.24
CA SER A 216 -4.98 6.94 3.39
C SER A 216 -6.37 7.41 3.83
N MET A 217 -7.27 6.47 4.18
CA MET A 217 -8.59 6.79 4.71
C MET A 217 -8.52 7.48 6.08
N ALA A 218 -7.65 7.02 6.96
CA ALA A 218 -7.44 7.65 8.27
C ALA A 218 -6.94 9.08 8.13
N ALA A 219 -5.98 9.33 7.24
CA ALA A 219 -5.49 10.68 6.95
C ALA A 219 -6.59 11.61 6.42
N MET A 220 -7.46 11.12 5.53
CA MET A 220 -8.61 11.87 5.05
C MET A 220 -9.65 12.12 6.16
N ALA A 221 -9.88 11.13 7.03
CA ALA A 221 -10.86 11.22 8.11
C ALA A 221 -10.43 12.13 9.27
N GLN A 222 -9.18 12.60 9.30
CA GLN A 222 -8.68 13.54 10.32
C GLN A 222 -9.28 14.95 10.20
N THR A 223 -9.83 15.31 9.03
CA THR A 223 -10.45 16.62 8.82
C THR A 223 -11.93 16.50 8.43
N PRO A 224 -12.80 17.43 8.88
CA PRO A 224 -14.21 17.42 8.48
C PRO A 224 -14.41 17.51 6.97
N GLU A 225 -13.52 18.20 6.26
CA GLU A 225 -13.55 18.34 4.79
C GLU A 225 -13.18 16.99 4.13
N GLY A 226 -12.16 16.30 4.66
CA GLY A 226 -11.77 14.99 4.15
C GLY A 226 -12.86 13.93 4.36
N GLN A 227 -13.55 13.97 5.50
CA GLN A 227 -14.69 13.08 5.79
C GLN A 227 -15.89 13.29 4.83
N ARG A 228 -16.06 14.49 4.31
CA ARG A 228 -17.17 14.83 3.39
C ARG A 228 -16.86 14.57 1.92
N ARG A 229 -15.63 14.24 1.57
CA ARG A 229 -15.29 13.87 0.19
C ARG A 229 -15.90 12.51 -0.15
N PRO A 230 -16.65 12.40 -1.27
CA PRO A 230 -17.08 11.10 -1.74
C PRO A 230 -15.84 10.24 -2.02
N LEU A 231 -15.83 9.02 -1.50
CA LEU A 231 -14.86 8.01 -1.89
C LEU A 231 -15.01 7.75 -3.40
N PRO A 232 -13.90 7.64 -4.13
CA PRO A 232 -13.93 7.37 -5.57
C PRO A 232 -14.56 6.03 -5.90
#